data_79ed3681e15e9430ffbd69a62f504432
#
_entry.id   79ed3681e15e9430ffbd69a62f504432
#
_cell.length_a   1.000
_cell.length_b   1.000
_cell.length_c   1.000
_cell.angle_alpha   90.00
_cell.angle_beta   90.00
_cell.angle_gamma   90.00
#
_symmetry.space_group_name_H-M   'P 1'
#
loop_
_entity.id
_entity.type
_entity.pdbx_description
1 polymer ?
#
loop_
_entity_poly.entity_id
_entity_poly.type
_entity_poly.pdbx_seq_one_letter_code
_entity_poly.pdbx_strand_id
1 'polypeptide(L)'
;MANSLITPTAVTREALRILHQKLNFVGNINRQYDDRFAKSGAKIGDSLSIRLPNEYVVRTGSALSTQDTVEATETLQVATQKGVDLSFLSSDLTTDLDDFSDRILKPAMSVLGAAIESDALSMYEDVSKEVSDIGAAMSITDVLNSSKDLTDSLASDDRCLLLNTQANVDLVDALKGLFNDPAKLSEN
;
A
#
# COMPACT_ATOMS: atom_id res chain seq x y z
N MET A 1 39.12 11.97 17.80
CA MET A 1 37.94 11.85 16.92
C MET A 1 36.96 12.93 17.36
N ALA A 2 36.53 13.79 16.47
CA ALA A 2 35.56 14.82 16.82
C ALA A 2 34.21 14.15 17.11
N ASN A 3 33.68 14.37 18.32
CA ASN A 3 32.34 13.94 18.68
C ASN A 3 31.33 14.70 17.79
N SER A 4 30.81 14.08 16.75
CA SER A 4 29.74 14.67 15.95
C SER A 4 28.40 14.39 16.65
N LEU A 5 27.80 15.43 17.22
CA LEU A 5 26.43 15.35 17.73
C LEU A 5 25.47 14.96 16.60
N ILE A 6 24.54 14.06 16.90
CA ILE A 6 23.45 13.70 15.99
C ILE A 6 22.61 14.96 15.73
N THR A 7 22.49 15.35 14.47
CA THR A 7 21.72 16.54 14.08
C THR A 7 20.23 16.18 13.88
N PRO A 8 19.29 17.11 14.14
CA PRO A 8 17.87 16.88 13.88
C PRO A 8 17.58 16.44 12.44
N THR A 9 18.35 16.96 11.48
CA THR A 9 18.22 16.58 10.06
C THR A 9 18.62 15.12 9.82
N ALA A 10 19.67 14.62 10.51
CA ALA A 10 20.08 13.23 10.40
C ALA A 10 19.00 12.31 11.01
N VAL A 11 18.46 12.67 12.16
CA VAL A 11 17.35 11.94 12.81
C VAL A 11 16.12 11.86 11.89
N THR A 12 15.70 12.98 11.32
CA THR A 12 14.55 13.03 10.41
C THR A 12 14.75 12.15 9.17
N ARG A 13 15.95 12.21 8.56
CA ARG A 13 16.27 11.40 7.39
C ARG A 13 16.24 9.91 7.69
N GLU A 14 16.80 9.52 8.83
CA GLU A 14 16.83 8.14 9.28
C GLU A 14 15.42 7.64 9.64
N ALA A 15 14.62 8.43 10.32
CA ALA A 15 13.22 8.12 10.63
C ALA A 15 12.40 7.89 9.35
N LEU A 16 12.53 8.75 8.35
CA LEU A 16 11.86 8.58 7.05
C LEU A 16 12.33 7.32 6.33
N ARG A 17 13.63 7.00 6.35
CA ARG A 17 14.17 5.78 5.76
C ARG A 17 13.54 4.53 6.38
N ILE A 18 13.47 4.48 7.71
CA ILE A 18 12.87 3.36 8.45
C ILE A 18 11.38 3.26 8.14
N LEU A 19 10.65 4.38 8.16
CA LEU A 19 9.23 4.42 7.85
C LEU A 19 8.95 3.85 6.46
N HIS A 20 9.68 4.30 5.44
CA HIS A 20 9.52 3.78 4.08
C HIS A 20 9.78 2.27 3.96
N GLN A 21 10.71 1.73 4.75
CA GLN A 21 10.99 0.29 4.77
C GLN A 21 9.89 -0.53 5.46
N LYS A 22 9.06 0.10 6.29
CA LYS A 22 7.97 -0.56 7.01
C LYS A 22 6.64 -0.54 6.25
N LEU A 23 6.48 0.36 5.30
CA LEU A 23 5.26 0.50 4.51
C LEU A 23 5.26 -0.52 3.36
N ASN A 24 4.38 -1.51 3.41
CA ASN A 24 4.22 -2.55 2.39
C ASN A 24 3.07 -2.22 1.43
N PHE A 25 1.85 -2.05 1.94
CA PHE A 25 0.69 -1.72 1.13
C PHE A 25 0.82 -0.33 0.51
N VAL A 26 1.05 0.69 1.34
CA VAL A 26 1.25 2.08 0.88
C VAL A 26 2.46 2.22 -0.05
N GLY A 27 3.46 1.33 0.08
CA GLY A 27 4.60 1.27 -0.83
C GLY A 27 4.25 0.83 -2.26
N ASN A 28 3.22 -0.01 -2.41
CA ASN A 28 2.81 -0.63 -3.67
C ASN A 28 1.64 0.09 -4.37
N ILE A 29 0.95 1.01 -3.70
CA ILE A 29 -0.11 1.79 -4.35
C ILE A 29 0.45 2.77 -5.37
N ASN A 30 -0.33 3.08 -6.41
CA ASN A 30 0.05 4.07 -7.41
C ASN A 30 -0.04 5.49 -6.82
N ARG A 31 1.08 6.22 -6.84
CA ARG A 31 1.22 7.58 -6.31
C ARG A 31 1.57 8.62 -7.38
N GLN A 32 1.41 8.27 -8.65
CA GLN A 32 1.91 9.06 -9.78
C GLN A 32 0.86 9.99 -10.39
N TYR A 33 -0.32 10.09 -9.80
CA TYR A 33 -1.39 10.91 -10.37
C TYR A 33 -1.05 12.40 -10.36
N ASP A 34 -0.54 12.93 -9.25
CA ASP A 34 -0.19 14.35 -9.09
C ASP A 34 0.97 14.49 -8.10
N ASP A 35 1.91 15.39 -8.40
CA ASP A 35 3.10 15.64 -7.59
C ASP A 35 3.04 16.93 -6.76
N ARG A 36 1.91 17.65 -6.78
CA ARG A 36 1.75 18.93 -6.07
C ARG A 36 2.06 18.80 -4.58
N PHE A 37 1.53 17.76 -3.94
CA PHE A 37 1.77 17.54 -2.52
C PHE A 37 3.22 17.14 -2.20
N ALA A 38 3.90 16.51 -3.13
CA ALA A 38 5.32 16.18 -2.97
C ALA A 38 6.21 17.43 -3.06
N LYS A 39 5.83 18.42 -3.87
CA LYS A 39 6.60 19.65 -4.08
C LYS A 39 6.35 20.72 -3.04
N SER A 40 5.09 20.95 -2.70
CA SER A 40 4.67 22.06 -1.80
C SER A 40 4.35 21.61 -0.38
N GLY A 41 4.33 20.29 -0.12
CA GLY A 41 3.77 19.71 1.08
C GLY A 41 2.23 19.75 1.07
N ALA A 42 1.62 18.83 1.79
CA ALA A 42 0.17 18.78 1.97
C ALA A 42 -0.19 19.30 3.37
N LYS A 43 -1.22 20.12 3.45
CA LYS A 43 -1.80 20.57 4.73
C LYS A 43 -3.15 19.90 4.92
N ILE A 44 -3.56 19.74 6.18
CA ILE A 44 -4.91 19.26 6.49
C ILE A 44 -5.93 20.21 5.85
N GLY A 45 -6.89 19.63 5.13
CA GLY A 45 -7.91 20.38 4.36
C GLY A 45 -7.55 20.61 2.90
N ASP A 46 -6.29 20.41 2.49
CA ASP A 46 -5.92 20.47 1.08
C ASP A 46 -6.64 19.39 0.29
N SER A 47 -7.09 19.72 -0.90
CA SER A 47 -7.81 18.81 -1.78
C SER A 47 -7.17 18.68 -3.14
N LEU A 48 -7.27 17.49 -3.70
CA LEU A 48 -6.86 17.15 -5.05
C LEU A 48 -8.08 16.64 -5.81
N SER A 49 -8.38 17.25 -6.95
CA SER A 49 -9.45 16.82 -7.84
C SER A 49 -8.89 15.82 -8.86
N ILE A 50 -9.42 14.61 -8.83
CA ILE A 50 -9.06 13.51 -9.72
C ILE A 50 -10.12 13.44 -10.82
N ARG A 51 -9.72 13.55 -12.09
CA ARG A 51 -10.63 13.40 -13.23
C ARG A 51 -10.87 11.94 -13.50
N LEU A 52 -12.13 11.57 -13.62
CA LEU A 52 -12.52 10.23 -14.03
C LEU A 52 -12.53 10.11 -15.56
N PRO A 53 -12.32 8.90 -16.10
CA PRO A 53 -12.44 8.64 -17.53
C PRO A 53 -13.84 8.98 -18.02
N ASN A 54 -13.94 9.59 -19.22
CA ASN A 54 -15.22 9.87 -19.85
C ASN A 54 -15.82 8.60 -20.44
N GLU A 55 -17.12 8.42 -20.26
CA GLU A 55 -17.87 7.31 -20.85
C GLU A 55 -18.59 7.79 -22.12
N TYR A 56 -18.46 7.04 -23.21
CA TYR A 56 -19.14 7.30 -24.47
C TYR A 56 -19.97 6.12 -24.93
N VAL A 57 -21.12 6.39 -25.53
CA VAL A 57 -22.00 5.36 -26.07
C VAL A 57 -21.79 5.21 -27.56
N VAL A 58 -21.60 3.98 -28.02
CA VAL A 58 -21.46 3.68 -29.45
C VAL A 58 -22.83 3.75 -30.13
N ARG A 59 -22.97 4.60 -31.15
CA ARG A 59 -24.19 4.63 -31.96
C ARG A 59 -24.24 3.51 -32.97
N THR A 60 -25.43 3.08 -33.33
CA THR A 60 -25.68 2.13 -34.42
C THR A 60 -26.42 2.83 -35.56
N GLY A 61 -25.99 2.64 -36.79
CA GLY A 61 -26.62 3.19 -37.98
C GLY A 61 -25.89 4.41 -38.56
N SER A 62 -26.42 4.99 -39.62
CA SER A 62 -25.78 6.09 -40.40
C SER A 62 -26.12 7.49 -39.90
N ALA A 63 -27.15 7.64 -39.06
CA ALA A 63 -27.55 8.93 -38.51
C ALA A 63 -26.56 9.44 -37.47
N LEU A 64 -26.12 10.71 -37.57
CA LEU A 64 -25.22 11.34 -36.60
C LEU A 64 -25.96 11.53 -35.28
N SER A 65 -25.36 11.07 -34.19
CA SER A 65 -25.79 11.34 -32.81
C SER A 65 -24.60 11.88 -32.05
N THR A 66 -24.57 13.18 -31.83
CA THR A 66 -23.51 13.82 -31.02
C THR A 66 -23.78 13.64 -29.56
N GLN A 67 -22.71 13.40 -28.78
CA GLN A 67 -22.73 13.30 -27.33
C GLN A 67 -21.89 14.42 -26.75
N ASP A 68 -22.38 15.05 -25.70
CA ASP A 68 -21.60 16.02 -24.95
C ASP A 68 -20.59 15.31 -24.07
N THR A 69 -19.39 15.88 -23.98
CA THR A 69 -18.36 15.40 -23.07
C THR A 69 -18.63 15.94 -21.67
N VAL A 70 -18.92 15.05 -20.73
CA VAL A 70 -19.13 15.41 -19.31
C VAL A 70 -17.97 14.84 -18.51
N GLU A 71 -17.10 15.70 -18.03
CA GLU A 71 -15.98 15.31 -17.16
C GLU A 71 -16.47 15.18 -15.71
N ALA A 72 -16.50 13.97 -15.20
CA ALA A 72 -16.71 13.70 -13.79
C ALA A 72 -15.39 13.83 -13.02
N THR A 73 -15.46 14.36 -11.80
CA THR A 73 -14.30 14.53 -10.93
C THR A 73 -14.60 13.99 -9.55
N GLU A 74 -13.61 13.30 -8.96
CA GLU A 74 -13.61 12.85 -7.58
C GLU A 74 -12.62 13.70 -6.78
N THR A 75 -12.91 13.97 -5.51
CA THR A 75 -12.07 14.82 -4.67
C THR A 75 -11.40 14.01 -3.59
N LEU A 76 -10.07 13.96 -3.63
CA LEU A 76 -9.24 13.41 -2.56
C LEU A 76 -8.84 14.55 -1.60
N GLN A 77 -9.18 14.42 -0.33
CA GLN A 77 -8.86 15.41 0.69
C GLN A 77 -7.90 14.87 1.75
N VAL A 78 -6.94 15.71 2.15
CA VAL A 78 -6.04 15.41 3.27
C VAL A 78 -6.79 15.66 4.58
N ALA A 79 -7.28 14.58 5.21
CA ALA A 79 -8.15 14.65 6.37
C ALA A 79 -7.46 14.30 7.69
N THR A 80 -6.45 13.42 7.67
CA THR A 80 -5.88 12.81 8.88
C THR A 80 -4.41 13.15 9.03
N GLN A 81 -3.99 13.45 10.27
CA GLN A 81 -2.60 13.58 10.65
C GLN A 81 -2.29 12.60 11.78
N LYS A 82 -1.27 11.78 11.61
CA LYS A 82 -0.79 10.85 12.63
C LYS A 82 0.66 11.14 12.95
N GLY A 83 1.05 10.98 14.21
CA GLY A 83 2.41 11.19 14.68
C GLY A 83 2.72 10.37 15.91
N VAL A 84 4.00 10.24 16.22
CA VAL A 84 4.51 9.68 17.46
C VAL A 84 5.41 10.72 18.11
N ASP A 85 5.07 11.13 19.30
CA ASP A 85 5.85 12.10 20.06
C ASP A 85 6.87 11.38 20.94
N LEU A 86 8.14 11.74 20.76
CA LEU A 86 9.26 11.14 21.47
C LEU A 86 9.95 12.20 22.34
N SER A 87 10.23 11.84 23.57
CA SER A 87 11.09 12.62 24.46
C SER A 87 12.39 11.88 24.69
N PHE A 88 13.51 12.53 24.47
CA PHE A 88 14.87 11.99 24.69
C PHE A 88 15.78 13.05 25.30
N LEU A 89 16.79 12.61 26.01
CA LEU A 89 17.76 13.48 26.67
C LEU A 89 18.90 13.87 25.72
N SER A 90 19.55 14.99 26.04
CA SER A 90 20.74 15.43 25.28
C SER A 90 21.88 14.39 25.30
N SER A 91 21.92 13.54 26.34
CA SER A 91 22.85 12.42 26.44
C SER A 91 22.63 11.37 25.35
N ASP A 92 21.38 11.15 24.94
CA ASP A 92 21.03 10.17 23.92
C ASP A 92 21.52 10.62 22.51
N LEU A 93 21.62 11.93 22.29
CA LEU A 93 22.16 12.52 21.07
C LEU A 93 23.70 12.45 20.97
N THR A 94 24.38 12.08 22.04
CA THR A 94 25.84 11.88 22.05
C THR A 94 26.26 10.46 21.69
N THR A 95 25.29 9.55 21.56
CA THR A 95 25.53 8.18 21.09
C THR A 95 25.70 8.14 19.57
N ASP A 96 26.05 6.98 19.03
CA ASP A 96 26.08 6.79 17.58
C ASP A 96 24.66 6.83 17.00
N LEU A 97 24.53 7.31 15.77
CA LEU A 97 23.24 7.41 15.08
C LEU A 97 22.57 6.04 14.92
N ASP A 98 23.37 5.00 14.69
CA ASP A 98 22.86 3.63 14.54
C ASP A 98 22.27 3.12 15.86
N ASP A 99 22.93 3.32 16.98
CA ASP A 99 22.42 2.94 18.32
C ASP A 99 21.15 3.72 18.67
N PHE A 100 21.13 5.02 18.39
CA PHE A 100 19.94 5.87 18.59
C PHE A 100 18.78 5.41 17.70
N SER A 101 19.07 5.10 16.44
CA SER A 101 18.08 4.58 15.49
C SER A 101 17.46 3.27 15.97
N ASP A 102 18.29 2.32 16.41
CA ASP A 102 17.85 0.98 16.81
C ASP A 102 17.00 1.00 18.08
N ARG A 103 17.37 1.84 19.04
CA ARG A 103 16.72 1.88 20.35
C ARG A 103 15.47 2.75 20.38
N ILE A 104 15.42 3.82 19.62
CA ILE A 104 14.38 4.85 19.72
C ILE A 104 13.57 4.97 18.42
N LEU A 105 14.25 5.15 17.26
CA LEU A 105 13.53 5.44 16.03
C LEU A 105 12.82 4.21 15.45
N LYS A 106 13.46 3.06 15.40
CA LYS A 106 12.86 1.85 14.83
C LYS A 106 11.55 1.43 15.49
N PRO A 107 11.44 1.37 16.84
CA PRO A 107 10.16 1.07 17.49
C PRO A 107 9.09 2.11 17.19
N ALA A 108 9.43 3.40 17.26
CA ALA A 108 8.49 4.49 17.03
C ALA A 108 7.96 4.49 15.58
N MET A 109 8.85 4.36 14.60
CA MET A 109 8.48 4.29 13.18
C MET A 109 7.73 3.00 12.85
N SER A 110 7.98 1.90 13.57
CA SER A 110 7.22 0.66 13.40
C SER A 110 5.75 0.83 13.82
N VAL A 111 5.50 1.51 14.95
CA VAL A 111 4.14 1.80 15.43
C VAL A 111 3.43 2.77 14.48
N LEU A 112 4.12 3.82 14.04
CA LEU A 112 3.55 4.78 13.08
C LEU A 112 3.24 4.11 11.74
N GLY A 113 4.16 3.30 11.22
CA GLY A 113 3.97 2.54 9.99
C GLY A 113 2.78 1.59 10.08
N ALA A 114 2.65 0.85 11.17
CA ALA A 114 1.50 -0.03 11.40
C ALA A 114 0.17 0.74 11.45
N ALA A 115 0.14 1.92 12.06
CA ALA A 115 -1.05 2.76 12.10
C ALA A 115 -1.44 3.31 10.72
N ILE A 116 -0.46 3.67 9.89
CA ILE A 116 -0.69 4.14 8.52
C ILE A 116 -1.19 2.98 7.63
N GLU A 117 -0.54 1.82 7.72
CA GLU A 117 -0.95 0.61 6.96
C GLU A 117 -2.36 0.15 7.34
N SER A 118 -2.69 0.14 8.62
CA SER A 118 -4.04 -0.21 9.10
C SER A 118 -5.11 0.74 8.56
N ASP A 119 -4.80 2.03 8.53
CA ASP A 119 -5.69 3.07 8.00
C ASP A 119 -5.91 2.91 6.49
N ALA A 120 -4.81 2.68 5.76
CA ALA A 120 -4.86 2.47 4.32
C ALA A 120 -5.58 1.16 3.95
N LEU A 121 -5.36 0.10 4.72
CA LEU A 121 -6.05 -1.18 4.50
C LEU A 121 -7.54 -1.13 4.83
N SER A 122 -8.00 -0.21 5.69
CA SER A 122 -9.44 -0.07 5.99
C SER A 122 -10.27 0.33 4.76
N MET A 123 -9.66 0.81 3.68
CA MET A 123 -10.33 1.07 2.39
C MET A 123 -10.97 -0.18 1.76
N TYR A 124 -10.65 -1.41 2.25
CA TYR A 124 -11.33 -2.62 1.76
C TYR A 124 -12.85 -2.56 1.96
N GLU A 125 -13.33 -1.83 2.96
CA GLU A 125 -14.76 -1.66 3.25
C GLU A 125 -15.48 -0.88 2.13
N ASP A 126 -14.76 -0.08 1.35
CA ASP A 126 -15.30 0.73 0.26
C ASP A 126 -15.26 0.00 -1.10
N VAL A 127 -14.64 -1.19 -1.14
CA VAL A 127 -14.53 -1.97 -2.38
C VAL A 127 -15.80 -2.79 -2.61
N SER A 128 -16.41 -2.63 -3.78
CA SER A 128 -17.66 -3.30 -4.15
C SER A 128 -17.50 -4.78 -4.56
N LYS A 129 -16.28 -5.21 -4.88
CA LYS A 129 -15.99 -6.59 -5.28
C LYS A 129 -15.05 -7.23 -4.27
N GLU A 130 -15.52 -8.32 -3.71
CA GLU A 130 -14.75 -9.13 -2.77
C GLU A 130 -14.87 -10.62 -3.11
N VAL A 131 -13.82 -11.36 -2.88
CA VAL A 131 -13.84 -12.82 -2.82
C VAL A 131 -13.81 -13.17 -1.34
N SER A 132 -14.98 -13.51 -0.79
CA SER A 132 -15.15 -13.78 0.65
C SER A 132 -15.23 -15.26 0.90
N ASP A 133 -14.31 -15.78 1.69
CA ASP A 133 -14.28 -17.16 2.15
C ASP A 133 -14.08 -17.18 3.68
N ILE A 134 -15.01 -16.50 4.37
CA ILE A 134 -14.95 -16.28 5.81
C ILE A 134 -14.91 -17.62 6.55
N GLY A 135 -13.79 -17.88 7.24
CA GLY A 135 -13.58 -19.08 8.05
C GLY A 135 -13.00 -20.28 7.31
N ALA A 136 -12.74 -20.17 6.01
CA ALA A 136 -11.99 -21.16 5.25
C ALA A 136 -10.50 -20.79 5.11
N ALA A 137 -9.66 -21.79 4.83
CA ALA A 137 -8.25 -21.57 4.51
C ALA A 137 -8.12 -21.00 3.10
N MET A 138 -7.23 -20.02 2.92
CA MET A 138 -6.98 -19.41 1.62
C MET A 138 -6.52 -20.44 0.58
N SER A 139 -7.14 -20.42 -0.57
CA SER A 139 -6.83 -21.32 -1.69
C SER A 139 -6.26 -20.58 -2.91
N ILE A 140 -5.62 -21.32 -3.82
CA ILE A 140 -5.18 -20.77 -5.11
C ILE A 140 -6.36 -20.26 -5.94
N THR A 141 -7.54 -20.87 -5.76
CA THR A 141 -8.77 -20.49 -6.46
C THR A 141 -9.20 -19.08 -6.09
N ASP A 142 -9.04 -18.66 -4.82
CA ASP A 142 -9.38 -17.32 -4.35
C ASP A 142 -8.48 -16.27 -4.98
N VAL A 143 -7.18 -16.57 -5.12
CA VAL A 143 -6.23 -15.72 -5.82
C VAL A 143 -6.62 -15.57 -7.30
N LEU A 144 -7.00 -16.66 -7.96
CA LEU A 144 -7.40 -16.65 -9.36
C LEU A 144 -8.73 -15.91 -9.56
N ASN A 145 -9.69 -16.08 -8.67
CA ASN A 145 -10.97 -15.37 -8.71
C ASN A 145 -10.76 -13.87 -8.48
N SER A 146 -9.92 -13.47 -7.53
CA SER A 146 -9.56 -12.07 -7.31
C SER A 146 -8.89 -11.46 -8.56
N SER A 147 -7.98 -12.20 -9.19
CA SER A 147 -7.33 -11.76 -10.43
C SER A 147 -8.32 -11.65 -11.59
N LYS A 148 -9.29 -12.60 -11.69
CA LYS A 148 -10.38 -12.55 -12.67
C LYS A 148 -11.24 -11.29 -12.48
N ASP A 149 -11.66 -11.00 -11.25
CA ASP A 149 -12.51 -9.83 -10.95
C ASP A 149 -11.83 -8.51 -11.28
N LEU A 150 -10.52 -8.41 -11.05
CA LEU A 150 -9.71 -7.27 -11.48
C LEU A 150 -9.65 -7.16 -13.02
N THR A 151 -9.54 -8.29 -13.72
CA THR A 151 -9.52 -8.32 -15.19
C THR A 151 -10.87 -7.93 -15.77
N ASP A 152 -11.95 -8.45 -15.22
CA ASP A 152 -13.32 -8.12 -15.63
C ASP A 152 -13.65 -6.64 -15.36
N SER A 153 -12.96 -6.02 -14.40
CA SER A 153 -13.05 -4.60 -14.08
C SER A 153 -12.09 -3.71 -14.90
N LEU A 154 -11.36 -4.27 -15.87
CA LEU A 154 -10.37 -3.58 -16.69
C LEU A 154 -9.25 -2.91 -15.87
N ALA A 155 -8.91 -3.47 -14.69
CA ALA A 155 -7.80 -2.98 -13.89
C ALA A 155 -6.45 -3.24 -14.58
N SER A 156 -5.46 -2.39 -14.27
CA SER A 156 -4.10 -2.50 -14.81
C SER A 156 -3.48 -3.90 -14.59
N ASP A 157 -2.58 -4.30 -15.46
CA ASP A 157 -1.84 -5.57 -15.38
C ASP A 157 -0.75 -5.56 -14.30
N ASP A 158 -0.32 -4.39 -13.84
CA ASP A 158 0.63 -4.25 -12.74
C ASP A 158 -0.08 -4.46 -11.41
N ARG A 159 -0.10 -5.72 -10.97
CA ARG A 159 -0.83 -6.18 -9.79
C ARG A 159 0.11 -6.80 -8.79
N CYS A 160 -0.11 -6.53 -7.51
CA CYS A 160 0.59 -7.18 -6.41
C CYS A 160 -0.41 -7.87 -5.47
N LEU A 161 0.01 -8.98 -4.88
CA LEU A 161 -0.74 -9.72 -3.88
C LEU A 161 -0.08 -9.53 -2.53
N LEU A 162 -0.81 -8.98 -1.58
CA LEU A 162 -0.38 -8.84 -0.20
C LEU A 162 -1.11 -9.87 0.66
N LEU A 163 -0.35 -10.70 1.35
CA LEU A 163 -0.87 -11.76 2.20
C LEU A 163 -0.47 -11.52 3.65
N ASN A 164 -1.36 -11.85 4.55
CA ASN A 164 -0.98 -12.02 5.95
C ASN A 164 -0.20 -13.34 6.13
N THR A 165 0.41 -13.53 7.29
CA THR A 165 1.25 -14.70 7.56
C THR A 165 0.47 -16.02 7.51
N GLN A 166 -0.79 -16.03 7.96
CA GLN A 166 -1.63 -17.21 7.93
C GLN A 166 -2.06 -17.57 6.50
N ALA A 167 -2.53 -16.61 5.73
CA ALA A 167 -2.90 -16.82 4.33
C ALA A 167 -1.72 -17.31 3.48
N ASN A 168 -0.49 -16.84 3.78
CA ASN A 168 0.71 -17.36 3.12
C ASN A 168 0.97 -18.83 3.46
N VAL A 169 0.77 -19.25 4.72
CA VAL A 169 0.90 -20.65 5.12
C VAL A 169 -0.14 -21.51 4.42
N ASP A 170 -1.39 -21.08 4.41
CA ASP A 170 -2.50 -21.79 3.79
C ASP A 170 -2.27 -21.98 2.28
N LEU A 171 -1.80 -20.91 1.61
CA LEU A 171 -1.48 -20.95 0.17
C LEU A 171 -0.31 -21.91 -0.14
N VAL A 172 0.75 -21.86 0.67
CA VAL A 172 1.90 -22.79 0.52
C VAL A 172 1.46 -24.23 0.76
N ASP A 173 0.61 -24.48 1.77
CA ASP A 173 0.07 -25.82 2.02
C ASP A 173 -0.81 -26.31 0.85
N ALA A 174 -1.63 -25.46 0.28
CA ALA A 174 -2.43 -25.78 -0.91
C ALA A 174 -1.58 -26.13 -2.13
N LEU A 175 -0.39 -25.53 -2.25
CA LEU A 175 0.53 -25.74 -3.36
C LEU A 175 1.55 -26.87 -3.14
N LYS A 176 1.60 -27.47 -1.95
CA LYS A 176 2.61 -28.50 -1.59
C LYS A 176 2.66 -29.68 -2.55
N GLY A 177 1.52 -30.06 -3.14
CA GLY A 177 1.44 -31.12 -4.13
C GLY A 177 2.22 -30.87 -5.42
N LEU A 178 2.44 -29.60 -5.78
CA LEU A 178 3.17 -29.19 -6.98
C LEU A 178 4.70 -29.27 -6.80
N PHE A 179 5.18 -29.34 -5.57
CA PHE A 179 6.60 -29.41 -5.25
C PHE A 179 7.10 -30.86 -5.08
N ASN A 180 6.22 -31.86 -5.24
CA ASN A 180 6.61 -33.26 -5.19
C ASN A 180 7.21 -33.69 -6.54
N ASP A 181 8.36 -34.33 -6.49
CA ASP A 181 9.01 -34.90 -7.67
C ASP A 181 8.12 -36.04 -8.23
N PRO A 182 7.62 -35.92 -9.46
CA PRO A 182 6.78 -36.96 -10.09
C PRO A 182 7.50 -38.30 -10.22
N ALA A 183 8.83 -38.34 -10.23
CA ALA A 183 9.61 -39.56 -10.27
C ALA A 183 9.49 -40.41 -8.99
N LYS A 184 9.23 -39.79 -7.83
CA LYS A 184 9.03 -40.49 -6.56
C LYS A 184 7.64 -41.07 -6.36
N LEU A 185 6.65 -40.63 -7.15
CA LEU A 185 5.28 -41.14 -7.09
C LEU A 185 5.08 -42.41 -7.89
N SER A 186 6.02 -42.77 -8.76
CA SER A 186 5.95 -43.97 -9.59
C SER A 186 6.64 -45.24 -8.95
N GLU A 187 7.28 -45.10 -7.80
CA GLU A 187 7.99 -46.18 -7.12
C GLU A 187 7.23 -46.84 -5.95
N ASN A 188 5.93 -46.51 -5.77
CA ASN A 188 5.07 -47.17 -4.76
C ASN A 188 3.92 -47.94 -5.39
#